data_f9b597a1748757b67488927ef9848515
#
_entry.id   f9b597a1748757b67488927ef9848515
#
_cell.length_a   1.000
_cell.length_b   1.000
_cell.length_c   1.000
_cell.angle_alpha   90.00
_cell.angle_beta   90.00
_cell.angle_gamma   90.00
#
_symmetry.space_group_name_H-M   'P 1'
#
loop_
_entity.id
_entity.type
_entity.pdbx_description
1 polymer ?
#
loop_
_entity_poly.entity_id
_entity_poly.type
_entity_poly.pdbx_seq_one_letter_code
_entity_poly.pdbx_strand_id
1 'polypeptide(L)'
;MTDSWAVCERMVSGRKGARFRAFDSKADAEAWLRQGAMYEAKAARPRPALEPGIYFDAGTGRGAGVEISVTDEKGKDLLHKALSPAALNKFGKHLLESNDATNNYGELLAFNYALGIARTAQTKKIFGDSKLVIEFWSKWRIKRKNLPEETVALADEVSRAREAFEDAGGTVERISGDFNPADLGFHR
;
A
#
# COMPACT_ATOMS: atom_id res chain seq x y z
N MET A 1 18.87 16.84 -18.29
CA MET A 1 17.44 16.74 -18.63
C MET A 1 17.29 15.75 -19.77
N THR A 2 16.17 15.08 -19.90
CA THR A 2 15.85 14.11 -20.96
C THR A 2 14.35 14.16 -21.24
N ASP A 3 13.96 13.89 -22.48
CA ASP A 3 12.55 13.85 -22.89
C ASP A 3 11.95 12.43 -22.82
N SER A 4 12.76 11.46 -22.37
CA SER A 4 12.35 10.06 -22.27
C SER A 4 12.44 9.58 -20.83
N TRP A 5 11.32 9.03 -20.33
CA TRP A 5 11.28 8.39 -19.03
C TRP A 5 12.28 7.23 -18.92
N ALA A 6 12.39 6.39 -19.93
CA ALA A 6 13.31 5.25 -19.93
C ALA A 6 14.79 5.68 -19.81
N VAL A 7 15.15 6.86 -20.34
CA VAL A 7 16.50 7.43 -20.16
C VAL A 7 16.64 7.98 -18.74
N CYS A 8 15.66 8.71 -18.25
CA CYS A 8 15.67 9.26 -16.89
C CYS A 8 15.79 8.12 -15.86
N GLU A 9 14.97 7.09 -15.98
CA GLU A 9 14.96 5.94 -15.09
C GLU A 9 16.33 5.26 -15.00
N ARG A 10 16.99 5.02 -16.14
CA ARG A 10 18.36 4.47 -16.16
C ARG A 10 19.39 5.39 -15.49
N MET A 11 19.19 6.71 -15.56
CA MET A 11 20.07 7.68 -14.93
C MET A 11 19.92 7.76 -13.42
N VAL A 12 18.73 7.52 -12.89
CA VAL A 12 18.41 7.72 -11.46
C VAL A 12 18.32 6.41 -10.67
N SER A 13 18.02 5.29 -11.32
CA SER A 13 17.91 3.98 -10.68
C SER A 13 19.21 3.59 -9.98
N GLY A 14 19.09 3.14 -8.72
CA GLY A 14 20.22 2.74 -7.89
C GLY A 14 21.11 3.89 -7.38
N ARG A 15 20.80 5.13 -7.69
CA ARG A 15 21.58 6.30 -7.20
C ARG A 15 20.94 6.89 -5.95
N LYS A 16 21.61 6.76 -4.82
CA LYS A 16 21.17 7.37 -3.56
C LYS A 16 21.06 8.89 -3.68
N GLY A 17 19.89 9.43 -3.33
CA GLY A 17 19.62 10.87 -3.38
C GLY A 17 19.34 11.44 -4.76
N ALA A 18 19.14 10.60 -5.79
CA ALA A 18 18.73 11.05 -7.10
C ALA A 18 17.38 11.79 -7.01
N ARG A 19 17.28 12.93 -7.66
CA ARG A 19 16.06 13.73 -7.72
C ARG A 19 15.63 13.86 -9.17
N PHE A 20 14.37 13.60 -9.45
CA PHE A 20 13.78 13.71 -10.78
C PHE A 20 12.32 14.14 -10.69
N ARG A 21 11.86 14.88 -11.70
CA ARG A 21 10.48 15.34 -11.80
C ARG A 21 10.15 15.56 -13.27
N ALA A 22 8.91 15.27 -13.67
CA ALA A 22 8.38 15.65 -14.97
C ALA A 22 7.91 17.11 -14.96
N PHE A 23 8.08 17.81 -16.08
CA PHE A 23 7.63 19.19 -16.29
C PHE A 23 7.01 19.29 -17.68
N ASP A 24 6.01 20.15 -17.81
CA ASP A 24 5.35 20.43 -19.10
C ASP A 24 6.20 21.35 -20.00
N SER A 25 7.15 22.07 -19.42
CA SER A 25 8.07 22.95 -20.16
C SER A 25 9.52 22.74 -19.75
N LYS A 26 10.42 22.97 -20.71
CA LYS A 26 11.87 22.96 -20.46
C LYS A 26 12.29 24.09 -19.52
N ALA A 27 11.64 25.26 -19.61
CA ALA A 27 11.94 26.42 -18.77
C ALA A 27 11.68 26.12 -17.28
N ASP A 28 10.57 25.44 -16.97
CA ASP A 28 10.23 25.03 -15.60
C ASP A 28 11.21 23.98 -15.06
N ALA A 29 11.61 23.02 -15.89
CA ALA A 29 12.63 22.05 -15.53
C ALA A 29 13.98 22.72 -15.20
N GLU A 30 14.40 23.69 -16.01
CA GLU A 30 15.64 24.47 -15.79
C GLU A 30 15.53 25.35 -14.53
N ALA A 31 14.39 25.97 -14.29
CA ALA A 31 14.13 26.74 -13.07
C ALA A 31 14.25 25.86 -11.83
N TRP A 32 13.63 24.69 -11.84
CA TRP A 32 13.70 23.74 -10.73
C TRP A 32 15.14 23.25 -10.46
N LEU A 33 15.92 22.98 -11.51
CA LEU A 33 17.34 22.61 -11.37
C LEU A 33 18.18 23.75 -10.77
N ARG A 34 17.94 24.99 -11.21
CA ARG A 34 18.64 26.19 -10.65
C ARG A 34 18.33 26.40 -9.16
N GLN A 35 17.12 25.99 -8.71
CA GLN A 35 16.70 26.03 -7.30
C GLN A 35 17.24 24.84 -6.48
N GLY A 36 18.16 24.04 -7.03
CA GLY A 36 18.77 22.91 -6.34
C GLY A 36 17.93 21.63 -6.40
N ALA A 37 16.99 21.54 -7.33
CA ALA A 37 16.11 20.38 -7.52
C ALA A 37 15.38 19.98 -6.22
N MET A 38 14.97 20.96 -5.43
CA MET A 38 14.22 20.71 -4.20
C MET A 38 12.77 20.40 -4.53
N TYR A 39 12.24 19.32 -3.91
CA TYR A 39 10.80 19.11 -3.92
C TYR A 39 10.14 20.11 -2.97
N GLU A 40 9.07 20.72 -3.43
CA GLU A 40 8.24 21.54 -2.54
C GLU A 40 7.74 20.64 -1.41
N ALA A 41 7.93 21.08 -0.17
CA ALA A 41 7.31 20.41 0.95
C ALA A 41 5.78 20.43 0.72
N LYS A 42 5.17 19.27 0.63
CA LYS A 42 3.69 19.20 0.58
C LYS A 42 3.17 19.99 1.78
N ALA A 43 2.40 21.05 1.52
CA ALA A 43 1.73 21.77 2.59
C ALA A 43 1.03 20.74 3.48
N ALA A 44 1.30 20.81 4.78
CA ALA A 44 0.69 19.90 5.74
C ALA A 44 -0.84 20.10 5.66
N ARG A 45 -1.51 19.20 4.96
CA ARG A 45 -2.98 19.19 4.96
C ARG A 45 -3.42 18.77 6.36
N PRO A 46 -4.39 19.47 6.98
CA PRO A 46 -4.95 19.02 8.23
C PRO A 46 -5.43 17.58 8.03
N ARG A 47 -4.93 16.66 8.88
CA ARG A 47 -5.35 15.26 8.83
C ARG A 47 -6.84 15.21 9.20
N PRO A 48 -7.71 14.66 8.36
CA PRO A 48 -9.10 14.45 8.75
C PRO A 48 -9.13 13.51 9.96
N ALA A 49 -10.14 13.67 10.81
CA ALA A 49 -10.41 12.67 11.82
C ALA A 49 -10.73 11.35 11.12
N LEU A 50 -9.93 10.32 11.39
CA LEU A 50 -10.14 9.00 10.82
C LEU A 50 -11.28 8.29 11.55
N GLU A 51 -12.09 7.55 10.82
CA GLU A 51 -13.15 6.75 11.41
C GLU A 51 -12.56 5.54 12.15
N PRO A 52 -13.16 5.12 13.28
CA PRO A 52 -12.77 3.88 13.93
C PRO A 52 -12.92 2.69 12.97
N GLY A 53 -11.84 1.92 12.80
CA GLY A 53 -11.82 0.82 11.84
C GLY A 53 -10.45 0.16 11.73
N ILE A 54 -10.33 -0.73 10.76
CA ILE A 54 -9.08 -1.41 10.45
C ILE A 54 -8.54 -0.84 9.14
N TYR A 55 -7.27 -0.49 9.14
CA TYR A 55 -6.55 0.11 8.03
C TYR A 55 -5.44 -0.84 7.57
N PHE A 56 -5.27 -0.98 6.27
CA PHE A 56 -4.23 -1.85 5.71
C PHE A 56 -3.42 -1.16 4.63
N ASP A 57 -2.17 -1.61 4.48
CA ASP A 57 -1.21 -1.15 3.47
C ASP A 57 -0.12 -2.20 3.24
N ALA A 58 0.59 -2.10 2.13
CA ALA A 58 1.83 -2.82 1.90
C ALA A 58 2.85 -1.96 1.14
N GLY A 59 4.14 -2.22 1.36
CA GLY A 59 5.19 -1.44 0.70
C GLY A 59 6.54 -2.14 0.63
N THR A 60 7.33 -1.79 -0.38
CA THR A 60 8.66 -2.38 -0.67
C THR A 60 9.84 -1.51 -0.22
N GLY A 61 9.60 -0.45 0.53
CA GLY A 61 10.56 0.65 0.71
C GLY A 61 11.81 0.35 1.51
N ARG A 62 11.86 -0.74 2.30
CA ARG A 62 13.10 -1.13 3.01
C ARG A 62 14.03 -2.02 2.18
N GLY A 63 13.59 -2.43 0.98
CA GLY A 63 14.42 -3.19 0.04
C GLY A 63 14.64 -4.67 0.39
N ALA A 64 14.02 -5.17 1.46
CA ALA A 64 14.14 -6.57 1.89
C ALA A 64 12.96 -7.45 1.47
N GLY A 65 12.06 -6.92 0.64
CA GLY A 65 10.82 -7.58 0.24
C GLY A 65 9.62 -6.66 0.39
N VAL A 66 8.42 -7.21 0.58
CA VAL A 66 7.18 -6.47 0.78
C VAL A 66 6.79 -6.51 2.26
N GLU A 67 6.72 -5.36 2.91
CA GLU A 67 6.20 -5.23 4.27
C GLU A 67 4.70 -5.01 4.24
N ILE A 68 3.99 -5.71 5.12
CA ILE A 68 2.55 -5.64 5.32
C ILE A 68 2.26 -4.95 6.64
N SER A 69 1.31 -4.02 6.61
CA SER A 69 0.86 -3.25 7.76
C SER A 69 -0.66 -3.33 7.90
N VAL A 70 -1.14 -3.61 9.10
CA VAL A 70 -2.56 -3.50 9.48
C VAL A 70 -2.65 -2.79 10.81
N THR A 71 -3.42 -1.69 10.86
CA THR A 71 -3.50 -0.84 12.05
C THR A 71 -4.95 -0.46 12.38
N ASP A 72 -5.16 0.14 13.56
CA ASP A 72 -6.37 0.91 13.85
C ASP A 72 -6.25 2.36 13.31
N GLU A 73 -7.28 3.17 13.54
CA GLU A 73 -7.34 4.59 13.13
C GLU A 73 -6.27 5.47 13.78
N LYS A 74 -5.64 4.98 14.86
CA LYS A 74 -4.55 5.67 15.58
C LYS A 74 -3.17 5.21 15.15
N GLY A 75 -3.10 4.27 14.19
CA GLY A 75 -1.85 3.69 13.71
C GLY A 75 -1.26 2.60 14.63
N LYS A 76 -2.04 2.07 15.58
CA LYS A 76 -1.62 0.97 16.43
C LYS A 76 -1.67 -0.35 15.65
N ASP A 77 -0.57 -1.10 15.66
CA ASP A 77 -0.46 -2.37 14.95
C ASP A 77 -1.45 -3.43 15.44
N LEU A 78 -2.09 -4.09 14.48
CA LEU A 78 -3.09 -5.14 14.71
C LEU A 78 -2.67 -6.52 14.21
N LEU A 79 -1.56 -6.65 13.48
CA LEU A 79 -1.12 -7.93 12.88
C LEU A 79 -0.88 -9.04 13.92
N HIS A 80 -0.54 -8.69 15.16
CA HIS A 80 -0.43 -9.64 16.27
C HIS A 80 -1.73 -10.39 16.60
N LYS A 81 -2.88 -9.94 16.09
CA LYS A 81 -4.17 -10.62 16.21
C LYS A 81 -4.39 -11.70 15.15
N ALA A 82 -3.63 -11.67 14.06
CA ALA A 82 -3.72 -12.60 12.95
C ALA A 82 -2.49 -13.52 12.83
N LEU A 83 -1.34 -13.07 13.32
CA LEU A 83 -0.05 -13.74 13.15
C LEU A 83 0.64 -13.97 14.49
N SER A 84 1.47 -15.02 14.54
CA SER A 84 2.33 -15.27 15.69
C SER A 84 3.44 -14.20 15.77
N PRO A 85 4.00 -13.92 16.97
CA PRO A 85 5.09 -12.97 17.13
C PRO A 85 6.32 -13.28 16.26
N ALA A 86 6.58 -14.55 15.97
CA ALA A 86 7.70 -14.98 15.13
C ALA A 86 7.55 -14.58 13.65
N ALA A 87 6.33 -14.33 13.19
CA ALA A 87 6.05 -13.86 11.83
C ALA A 87 6.13 -12.33 11.69
N LEU A 88 6.38 -11.62 12.78
CA LEU A 88 6.46 -10.15 12.79
C LEU A 88 7.91 -9.70 12.93
N ASN A 89 8.29 -8.70 12.15
CA ASN A 89 9.59 -8.06 12.30
C ASN A 89 9.62 -7.12 13.54
N LYS A 90 10.78 -6.54 13.83
CA LYS A 90 10.97 -5.63 14.97
C LYS A 90 10.09 -4.37 14.96
N PHE A 91 9.42 -4.09 13.84
CA PHE A 91 8.50 -2.97 13.66
C PHE A 91 7.03 -3.39 13.77
N GLY A 92 6.74 -4.65 14.14
CA GLY A 92 5.40 -5.20 14.21
C GLY A 92 4.74 -5.46 12.85
N LYS A 93 5.52 -5.49 11.77
CA LYS A 93 5.07 -5.70 10.40
C LYS A 93 5.38 -7.13 9.95
N HIS A 94 4.58 -7.66 9.03
CA HIS A 94 4.88 -8.92 8.38
C HIS A 94 5.71 -8.68 7.12
N LEU A 95 6.87 -9.32 7.00
CA LEU A 95 7.77 -9.19 5.87
C LEU A 95 7.68 -10.42 4.97
N LEU A 96 7.35 -10.22 3.70
CA LEU A 96 7.47 -11.21 2.65
C LEU A 96 8.86 -11.10 2.02
N GLU A 97 9.76 -11.99 2.36
CA GLU A 97 11.17 -12.01 1.90
C GLU A 97 11.34 -12.61 0.50
N SER A 98 10.28 -12.73 -0.29
CA SER A 98 10.36 -13.26 -1.64
C SER A 98 10.69 -12.17 -2.64
N ASN A 99 11.68 -12.41 -3.51
CA ASN A 99 11.98 -11.54 -4.66
C ASN A 99 10.84 -11.49 -5.67
N ASP A 100 9.90 -12.45 -5.61
CA ASP A 100 8.74 -12.55 -6.48
C ASP A 100 7.49 -11.88 -5.87
N ALA A 101 7.54 -11.49 -4.58
CA ALA A 101 6.44 -10.79 -3.93
C ALA A 101 6.28 -9.38 -4.52
N THR A 102 5.19 -9.15 -5.23
CA THR A 102 4.84 -7.82 -5.73
C THR A 102 4.14 -6.99 -4.67
N ASN A 103 4.21 -5.66 -4.77
CA ASN A 103 3.45 -4.78 -3.90
C ASN A 103 1.94 -5.09 -3.93
N ASN A 104 1.39 -5.37 -5.11
CA ASN A 104 -0.02 -5.72 -5.27
C ASN A 104 -0.40 -7.02 -4.54
N TYR A 105 0.50 -8.01 -4.50
CA TYR A 105 0.29 -9.22 -3.71
C TYR A 105 0.30 -8.91 -2.21
N GLY A 106 1.24 -8.08 -1.75
CA GLY A 106 1.30 -7.61 -0.37
C GLY A 106 0.05 -6.87 0.07
N GLU A 107 -0.46 -5.95 -0.76
CA GLU A 107 -1.72 -5.24 -0.55
C GLU A 107 -2.92 -6.21 -0.41
N LEU A 108 -2.97 -7.23 -1.26
CA LEU A 108 -4.02 -8.23 -1.22
C LEU A 108 -3.94 -9.06 0.07
N LEU A 109 -2.74 -9.45 0.49
CA LEU A 109 -2.51 -10.20 1.73
C LEU A 109 -2.78 -9.32 2.97
N ALA A 110 -2.41 -8.04 2.94
CA ALA A 110 -2.75 -7.08 3.98
C ALA A 110 -4.27 -6.99 4.18
N PHE A 111 -5.01 -6.96 3.08
CA PHE A 111 -6.47 -6.95 3.13
C PHE A 111 -7.04 -8.28 3.67
N ASN A 112 -6.47 -9.41 3.31
CA ASN A 112 -6.87 -10.71 3.88
C ASN A 112 -6.72 -10.73 5.42
N TYR A 113 -5.59 -10.25 5.94
CA TYR A 113 -5.39 -10.11 7.38
C TYR A 113 -6.39 -9.14 8.01
N ALA A 114 -6.66 -8.00 7.36
CA ALA A 114 -7.63 -7.03 7.85
C ALA A 114 -9.04 -7.64 7.97
N LEU A 115 -9.48 -8.43 7.00
CA LEU A 115 -10.77 -9.16 7.02
C LEU A 115 -10.82 -10.18 8.17
N GLY A 116 -9.75 -10.95 8.37
CA GLY A 116 -9.65 -11.91 9.48
C GLY A 116 -9.73 -11.23 10.84
N ILE A 117 -8.99 -10.12 11.01
CA ILE A 117 -8.99 -9.31 12.24
C ILE A 117 -10.36 -8.67 12.46
N ALA A 118 -11.00 -8.12 11.41
CA ALA A 118 -12.32 -7.51 11.49
C ALA A 118 -13.37 -8.49 11.99
N ARG A 119 -13.36 -9.70 11.47
CA ARG A 119 -14.26 -10.78 11.89
C ARG A 119 -14.09 -11.10 13.37
N THR A 120 -12.87 -11.26 13.85
CA THR A 120 -12.57 -11.62 15.25
C THR A 120 -12.88 -10.46 16.20
N ALA A 121 -12.55 -9.21 15.81
CA ALA A 121 -12.77 -8.01 16.59
C ALA A 121 -14.20 -7.44 16.46
N GLN A 122 -15.06 -8.05 15.64
CA GLN A 122 -16.40 -7.57 15.30
C GLN A 122 -16.41 -6.12 14.78
N THR A 123 -15.32 -5.70 14.13
CA THR A 123 -15.19 -4.38 13.51
C THR A 123 -15.90 -4.39 12.16
N LYS A 124 -16.66 -3.32 11.86
CA LYS A 124 -17.49 -3.25 10.66
C LYS A 124 -16.92 -2.38 9.54
N LYS A 125 -15.78 -1.75 9.76
CA LYS A 125 -15.16 -0.87 8.77
C LYS A 125 -13.72 -1.25 8.49
N ILE A 126 -13.39 -1.40 7.21
CA ILE A 126 -12.02 -1.64 6.73
C ILE A 126 -11.68 -0.57 5.70
N PHE A 127 -10.46 -0.03 5.79
CA PHE A 127 -9.95 1.03 4.93
C PHE A 127 -8.60 0.66 4.34
N GLY A 128 -8.36 1.04 3.10
CA GLY A 128 -7.06 0.94 2.42
C GLY A 128 -6.99 1.93 1.28
N ASP A 129 -5.86 2.05 0.61
CA ASP A 129 -5.68 2.97 -0.51
C ASP A 129 -5.50 2.27 -1.87
N SER A 130 -5.26 0.97 -1.87
CA SER A 130 -5.10 0.16 -3.08
C SER A 130 -6.39 0.07 -3.90
N LYS A 131 -6.48 0.89 -4.95
CA LYS A 131 -7.60 0.82 -5.90
C LYS A 131 -7.72 -0.56 -6.54
N LEU A 132 -6.58 -1.17 -6.90
CA LEU A 132 -6.56 -2.46 -7.57
C LEU A 132 -7.18 -3.56 -6.71
N VAL A 133 -6.80 -3.61 -5.44
CA VAL A 133 -7.30 -4.60 -4.49
C VAL A 133 -8.76 -4.34 -4.15
N ILE A 134 -9.11 -3.12 -3.76
CA ILE A 134 -10.44 -2.79 -3.22
C ILE A 134 -11.52 -2.79 -4.30
N GLU A 135 -11.21 -2.24 -5.50
CA GLU A 135 -12.25 -2.05 -6.52
C GLU A 135 -12.29 -3.19 -7.56
N PHE A 136 -11.25 -4.03 -7.61
CA PHE A 136 -11.15 -5.07 -8.63
C PHE A 136 -10.89 -6.45 -8.05
N TRP A 137 -9.70 -6.74 -7.51
CA TRP A 137 -9.28 -8.09 -7.18
C TRP A 137 -10.16 -8.76 -6.11
N SER A 138 -10.53 -8.04 -5.08
CA SER A 138 -11.42 -8.53 -4.02
C SER A 138 -12.92 -8.50 -4.38
N LYS A 139 -13.24 -8.18 -5.63
CA LYS A 139 -14.60 -8.22 -6.19
C LYS A 139 -14.68 -9.14 -7.42
N TRP A 140 -13.89 -10.21 -7.43
CA TRP A 140 -13.83 -11.19 -8.51
C TRP A 140 -13.39 -10.63 -9.87
N ARG A 141 -12.85 -9.40 -9.94
CA ARG A 141 -12.44 -8.73 -11.17
C ARG A 141 -10.93 -8.82 -11.40
N ILE A 142 -10.36 -10.01 -11.19
CA ILE A 142 -8.94 -10.28 -11.43
C ILE A 142 -8.72 -10.83 -12.85
N LYS A 143 -7.77 -10.26 -13.58
CA LYS A 143 -7.33 -10.81 -14.85
C LYS A 143 -6.32 -11.92 -14.60
N ARG A 144 -6.78 -13.17 -14.59
CA ARG A 144 -6.00 -14.35 -14.22
C ARG A 144 -4.79 -14.64 -15.12
N LYS A 145 -4.88 -14.20 -16.40
CA LYS A 145 -3.80 -14.40 -17.38
C LYS A 145 -2.57 -13.58 -16.95
N ASN A 146 -1.40 -14.23 -16.93
CA ASN A 146 -0.10 -13.65 -16.58
C ASN A 146 0.08 -13.26 -15.08
N LEU A 147 -0.77 -13.76 -14.19
CA LEU A 147 -0.55 -13.63 -12.76
C LEU A 147 -0.11 -14.98 -12.17
N PRO A 148 0.74 -14.97 -11.13
CA PRO A 148 1.07 -16.18 -10.38
C PRO A 148 -0.20 -16.86 -9.84
N GLU A 149 -0.21 -18.19 -9.85
CA GLU A 149 -1.36 -18.97 -9.38
C GLU A 149 -1.71 -18.65 -7.91
N GLU A 150 -0.69 -18.46 -7.09
CA GLU A 150 -0.86 -18.04 -5.69
C GLU A 150 -1.58 -16.70 -5.53
N THR A 151 -1.29 -15.73 -6.41
CA THR A 151 -2.00 -14.43 -6.42
C THR A 151 -3.47 -14.60 -6.77
N VAL A 152 -3.76 -15.45 -7.74
CA VAL A 152 -5.14 -15.74 -8.15
C VAL A 152 -5.90 -16.46 -7.04
N ALA A 153 -5.28 -17.47 -6.42
CA ALA A 153 -5.86 -18.22 -5.31
C ALA A 153 -6.16 -17.30 -4.11
N LEU A 154 -5.21 -16.44 -3.74
CA LEU A 154 -5.41 -15.45 -2.68
C LEU A 154 -6.54 -14.46 -3.01
N ALA A 155 -6.64 -13.99 -4.26
CA ALA A 155 -7.72 -13.09 -4.67
C ALA A 155 -9.10 -13.75 -4.56
N ASP A 156 -9.20 -15.04 -4.90
CA ASP A 156 -10.43 -15.81 -4.76
C ASP A 156 -10.81 -16.01 -3.28
N GLU A 157 -9.82 -16.25 -2.41
CA GLU A 157 -10.02 -16.34 -0.95
C GLU A 157 -10.51 -15.01 -0.38
N VAL A 158 -9.82 -13.91 -0.71
CA VAL A 158 -10.14 -12.56 -0.27
C VAL A 158 -11.52 -12.12 -0.75
N SER A 159 -11.89 -12.47 -1.99
CA SER A 159 -13.22 -12.13 -2.52
C SER A 159 -14.34 -12.82 -1.71
N ARG A 160 -14.19 -14.11 -1.40
CA ARG A 160 -15.14 -14.83 -0.54
C ARG A 160 -15.21 -14.25 0.87
N ALA A 161 -14.05 -13.96 1.47
CA ALA A 161 -14.00 -13.40 2.82
C ALA A 161 -14.63 -12.00 2.89
N ARG A 162 -14.44 -11.19 1.83
CA ARG A 162 -15.04 -9.88 1.69
C ARG A 162 -16.56 -9.97 1.55
N GLU A 163 -17.09 -10.82 0.69
CA GLU A 163 -18.53 -11.02 0.55
C GLU A 163 -19.16 -11.39 1.90
N ALA A 164 -18.60 -12.35 2.60
CA ALA A 164 -19.08 -12.73 3.92
C ALA A 164 -19.00 -11.58 4.95
N PHE A 165 -18.00 -10.72 4.85
CA PHE A 165 -17.86 -9.53 5.70
C PHE A 165 -18.92 -8.47 5.38
N GLU A 166 -19.17 -8.20 4.10
CA GLU A 166 -20.18 -7.24 3.62
C GLU A 166 -21.59 -7.74 3.90
N ASP A 167 -21.88 -9.03 3.72
CA ASP A 167 -23.16 -9.66 4.08
C ASP A 167 -23.46 -9.57 5.58
N ALA A 168 -22.41 -9.60 6.41
CA ALA A 168 -22.52 -9.38 7.85
C ALA A 168 -22.67 -7.89 8.24
N GLY A 169 -22.84 -6.99 7.26
CA GLY A 169 -23.02 -5.55 7.45
C GLY A 169 -21.70 -4.79 7.60
N GLY A 170 -20.59 -5.36 7.13
CA GLY A 170 -19.30 -4.67 7.04
C GLY A 170 -19.20 -3.78 5.81
N THR A 171 -18.28 -2.80 5.84
CA THR A 171 -17.96 -1.94 4.71
C THR A 171 -16.46 -1.89 4.45
N VAL A 172 -16.10 -1.83 3.17
CA VAL A 172 -14.72 -1.66 2.73
C VAL A 172 -14.64 -0.40 1.89
N GLU A 173 -13.83 0.56 2.36
CA GLU A 173 -13.75 1.88 1.76
C GLU A 173 -12.32 2.22 1.35
N ARG A 174 -12.19 2.96 0.24
CA ARG A 174 -10.90 3.46 -0.20
C ARG A 174 -10.64 4.85 0.33
N ILE A 175 -9.47 5.03 0.94
CA ILE A 175 -8.99 6.34 1.40
C ILE A 175 -7.76 6.79 0.61
N SER A 176 -7.33 8.04 0.83
CA SER A 176 -6.05 8.51 0.29
C SER A 176 -4.89 7.93 1.09
N GLY A 177 -3.84 7.45 0.42
CA GLY A 177 -2.61 6.99 1.07
C GLY A 177 -1.96 8.06 1.96
N ASP A 178 -2.09 9.35 1.63
CA ASP A 178 -1.60 10.46 2.48
C ASP A 178 -2.20 10.44 3.90
N PHE A 179 -3.36 9.81 4.08
CA PHE A 179 -4.09 9.73 5.35
C PHE A 179 -4.20 8.31 5.91
N ASN A 180 -3.71 7.29 5.19
CA ASN A 180 -3.75 5.92 5.65
C ASN A 180 -2.81 5.73 6.86
N PRO A 181 -3.31 5.42 8.08
CA PRO A 181 -2.45 5.22 9.25
C PRO A 181 -1.60 3.94 9.15
N ALA A 182 -1.96 3.02 8.24
CA ALA A 182 -1.17 1.85 7.94
C ALA A 182 0.00 2.15 6.97
N ASP A 183 0.01 3.32 6.29
CA ASP A 183 1.08 3.72 5.36
C ASP A 183 2.46 3.60 6.02
N LEU A 184 3.33 2.82 5.39
CA LEU A 184 4.69 2.56 5.84
C LEU A 184 5.65 3.74 5.62
N GLY A 185 5.19 4.79 4.94
CA GLY A 185 5.93 6.03 4.73
C GLY A 185 7.07 5.92 3.72
N PHE A 186 7.10 4.89 2.90
CA PHE A 186 8.17 4.68 1.92
C PHE A 186 8.07 5.58 0.69
N HIS A 187 6.97 6.28 0.50
CA HIS A 187 6.71 7.18 -0.63
C HIS A 187 6.91 8.67 -0.27
N ARG A 188 7.55 8.96 0.86
CA ARG A 188 7.81 10.33 1.33
C ARG A 188 9.23 10.79 1.05
#